data_efdc149839ffdb13bff649c71daeb55a
#
_entry.id   efdc149839ffdb13bff649c71daeb55a
#
_cell.length_a   1.000
_cell.length_b   1.000
_cell.length_c   1.000
_cell.angle_alpha   90.00
_cell.angle_beta   90.00
_cell.angle_gamma   90.00
#
_symmetry.space_group_name_H-M   'P 1'
#
loop_
_entity.id
_entity.type
_entity.pdbx_description
1 polymer ?
#
loop_
_entity_poly.entity_id
_entity_poly.type
_entity_poly.pdbx_seq_one_letter_code
_entity_poly.pdbx_strand_id
1 'polypeptide(L)' 'MGRRSQMIILFLSLALTACSGDKPKELLETAELEERQHNIVHAKELYEDLVRFYPTSPQAEIARARLTSLSQGQ' A
#
# COMPACT_ATOMS: atom_id res chain seq x y z
N MET A 1 -9.66 -3.20 38.82
CA MET A 1 -9.35 -2.13 37.90
C MET A 1 -8.22 -2.41 36.95
N GLY A 2 -7.23 -3.22 37.32
CA GLY A 2 -6.15 -3.59 36.43
C GLY A 2 -6.59 -4.38 35.21
N ARG A 3 -7.74 -5.01 35.26
CA ARG A 3 -8.23 -5.83 34.16
C ARG A 3 -8.52 -5.02 32.91
N ARG A 4 -9.05 -3.82 33.07
CA ARG A 4 -9.39 -2.97 31.91
C ARG A 4 -8.14 -2.51 31.20
N SER A 5 -7.13 -2.17 31.94
CA SER A 5 -5.86 -1.74 31.37
C SER A 5 -5.21 -2.83 30.54
N GLN A 6 -5.27 -4.06 31.06
CA GLN A 6 -4.69 -5.20 30.36
C GLN A 6 -5.39 -5.49 29.04
N MET A 7 -6.71 -5.36 29.03
CA MET A 7 -7.46 -5.57 27.78
C MET A 7 -7.10 -4.55 26.72
N ILE A 8 -6.96 -3.30 27.12
CA ILE A 8 -6.62 -2.24 26.20
C ILE A 8 -5.24 -2.50 25.58
N ILE A 9 -4.30 -2.93 26.39
CA ILE A 9 -2.94 -3.23 25.90
C ILE A 9 -2.97 -4.36 24.88
N LEU A 10 -3.77 -5.39 25.12
CA LEU A 10 -3.90 -6.51 24.20
C LEU A 10 -4.46 -6.06 22.85
N PHE A 11 -5.45 -5.19 22.86
CA PHE A 11 -6.02 -4.65 21.62
C PHE A 11 -4.98 -3.88 20.82
N LEU A 12 -4.18 -3.08 21.50
CA LEU A 12 -3.14 -2.31 20.82
C LEU A 12 -2.11 -3.22 20.19
N SER A 13 -1.75 -4.31 20.86
CA SER A 13 -0.80 -5.27 20.30
C SER A 13 -1.32 -5.92 19.05
N LEU A 14 -2.59 -6.30 19.03
CA LEU A 14 -3.22 -6.90 17.85
C LEU A 14 -3.26 -5.92 16.68
N ALA A 15 -3.58 -4.66 16.96
CA ALA A 15 -3.63 -3.65 15.92
C ALA A 15 -2.25 -3.46 15.27
N LEU A 16 -1.21 -3.43 16.06
CA LEU A 16 0.15 -3.31 15.53
C LEU A 16 0.53 -4.51 14.67
N THR A 17 0.18 -5.71 15.11
CA THR A 17 0.46 -6.91 14.35
C THR A 17 -0.26 -6.87 13.00
N ALA A 18 -1.51 -6.44 12.98
CA ALA A 18 -2.28 -6.38 11.76
C ALA A 18 -1.71 -5.37 10.75
N CYS A 19 -1.08 -4.30 11.24
CA CYS A 19 -0.54 -3.26 10.37
C CYS A 19 0.81 -3.60 9.77
N SER A 20 1.49 -4.63 10.25
CA SER A 20 2.88 -4.88 9.89
C SER A 20 3.06 -5.83 8.72
N GLY A 21 2.01 -6.19 7.98
CA GLY A 21 2.10 -7.38 7.19
C GLY A 21 2.17 -7.29 5.69
N ASP A 22 1.74 -6.23 5.01
CA ASP A 22 1.55 -6.35 3.58
C ASP A 22 1.98 -5.08 2.84
N LYS A 23 3.28 -4.93 2.68
CA LYS A 23 3.85 -3.75 2.03
C LYS A 23 3.42 -3.61 0.58
N PRO A 24 3.42 -4.67 -0.25
CA PRO A 24 2.96 -4.50 -1.64
C PRO A 24 1.52 -4.01 -1.72
N LYS A 25 0.66 -4.52 -0.86
CA LYS A 25 -0.74 -4.09 -0.84
C LYS A 25 -0.85 -2.62 -0.44
N GLU A 26 -0.11 -2.20 0.59
CA GLU A 26 -0.11 -0.82 1.03
C GLU A 26 0.37 0.13 -0.06
N LEU A 27 1.44 -0.24 -0.74
CA LEU A 27 1.97 0.57 -1.84
C LEU A 27 0.95 0.72 -2.96
N LEU A 28 0.29 -0.38 -3.31
CA LEU A 28 -0.71 -0.35 -4.36
C LEU A 28 -1.88 0.56 -3.98
N GLU A 29 -2.39 0.41 -2.77
CA GLU A 29 -3.51 1.22 -2.30
C GLU A 29 -3.17 2.69 -2.27
N THR A 30 -1.96 3.03 -1.83
CA THR A 30 -1.52 4.41 -1.80
C THR A 30 -1.36 4.97 -3.21
N ALA A 31 -0.78 4.19 -4.11
CA ALA A 31 -0.63 4.61 -5.50
C ALA A 31 -1.97 4.88 -6.15
N GLU A 32 -2.94 4.00 -5.91
CA GLU A 32 -4.28 4.18 -6.45
C GLU A 32 -4.97 5.41 -5.88
N LEU A 33 -4.77 5.67 -4.59
CA LEU A 33 -5.30 6.87 -3.96
C LEU A 33 -4.71 8.13 -4.60
N GLU A 34 -3.40 8.14 -4.78
CA GLU A 34 -2.73 9.28 -5.41
C GLU A 34 -3.23 9.49 -6.83
N GLU A 35 -3.46 8.41 -7.55
CA GLU A 35 -4.01 8.49 -8.91
C GLU A 35 -5.39 9.12 -8.91
N ARG A 36 -6.26 8.71 -7.97
CA ARG A 36 -7.60 9.26 -7.85
C ARG A 36 -7.59 10.75 -7.50
N GLN A 37 -6.56 11.19 -6.79
CA GLN A 37 -6.41 12.59 -6.41
C GLN A 37 -5.66 13.41 -7.47
N HIS A 38 -5.36 12.80 -8.60
CA HIS A 38 -4.66 13.42 -9.72
C HIS A 38 -3.21 13.76 -9.41
N ASN A 39 -2.63 13.13 -8.40
CA ASN A 39 -1.20 13.24 -8.13
C ASN A 39 -0.46 12.19 -8.95
N ILE A 40 -0.48 12.38 -10.26
CA ILE A 40 -0.06 11.34 -11.20
C ILE A 40 1.43 11.04 -11.10
N VAL A 41 2.27 12.06 -10.94
CA VAL A 41 3.71 11.85 -10.82
C VAL A 41 4.01 10.98 -9.60
N HIS A 42 3.39 11.30 -8.46
CA HIS A 42 3.60 10.54 -7.24
C HIS A 42 3.03 9.12 -7.36
N ALA A 43 1.86 8.98 -8.00
CA ALA A 43 1.28 7.67 -8.24
C ALA A 43 2.23 6.78 -9.05
N LYS A 44 2.81 7.34 -10.11
CA LYS A 44 3.77 6.60 -10.94
C LYS A 44 4.98 6.15 -10.14
N GLU A 45 5.50 7.02 -9.29
CA GLU A 45 6.65 6.66 -8.46
C GLU A 45 6.33 5.48 -7.55
N LEU A 46 5.14 5.48 -6.96
CA LEU A 46 4.73 4.40 -6.07
C LEU A 46 4.51 3.09 -6.84
N TYR A 47 3.93 3.16 -8.03
CA TYR A 47 3.80 1.97 -8.87
C TYR A 47 5.18 1.44 -9.28
N GLU A 48 6.11 2.33 -9.61
CA GLU A 48 7.47 1.93 -9.97
C GLU A 48 8.19 1.27 -8.81
N ASP A 49 8.03 1.82 -7.60
CA ASP A 49 8.60 1.22 -6.40
C ASP A 49 8.06 -0.18 -6.18
N LEU A 50 6.77 -0.36 -6.42
CA LEU A 50 6.13 -1.65 -6.26
C LEU A 50 6.76 -2.70 -7.19
N VAL A 51 6.97 -2.33 -8.45
CA VAL A 51 7.59 -3.23 -9.42
C VAL A 51 9.06 -3.48 -9.08
N ARG A 52 9.75 -2.46 -8.58
CA ARG A 52 11.17 -2.56 -8.26
C ARG A 52 11.43 -3.43 -7.03
N PHE A 53 10.67 -3.22 -5.96
CA PHE A 53 10.94 -3.88 -4.70
C PHE A 53 10.17 -5.15 -4.50
N TYR A 54 9.05 -5.33 -5.18
CA TYR A 54 8.20 -6.51 -5.03
C TYR A 54 7.79 -7.07 -6.39
N PRO A 55 8.78 -7.39 -7.25
CA PRO A 55 8.50 -7.70 -8.68
C PRO A 55 7.66 -8.94 -8.90
N THR A 56 7.64 -9.86 -7.94
CA THR A 56 6.88 -11.11 -8.11
C THR A 56 5.52 -11.08 -7.42
N SER A 57 5.14 -9.96 -6.82
CA SER A 57 3.85 -9.86 -6.13
C SER A 57 2.71 -9.69 -7.14
N PRO A 58 1.49 -10.15 -6.78
CA PRO A 58 0.33 -9.86 -7.61
C PRO A 58 0.11 -8.36 -7.82
N GLN A 59 0.44 -7.57 -6.81
CA GLN A 59 0.29 -6.13 -6.89
C GLN A 59 1.23 -5.51 -7.92
N ALA A 60 2.41 -6.10 -8.12
CA ALA A 60 3.33 -5.60 -9.15
C ALA A 60 2.74 -5.75 -10.55
N GLU A 61 1.98 -6.81 -10.79
CA GLU A 61 1.30 -6.99 -12.07
C GLU A 61 0.31 -5.86 -12.32
N ILE A 62 -0.45 -5.51 -11.31
CA ILE A 62 -1.40 -4.39 -11.39
C ILE A 62 -0.65 -3.09 -11.63
N ALA A 63 0.47 -2.89 -10.91
CA ALA A 63 1.27 -1.69 -11.06
C ALA A 63 1.81 -1.53 -12.47
N ARG A 64 2.27 -2.61 -13.09
CA ARG A 64 2.76 -2.56 -14.48
C ARG A 64 1.67 -2.13 -15.44
N ALA A 65 0.46 -2.67 -15.26
CA ALA A 65 -0.67 -2.31 -16.09
C ALA A 65 -1.03 -0.83 -15.92
N ARG A 66 -1.02 -0.35 -14.69
CA ARG A 66 -1.33 1.05 -14.43
C ARG A 66 -0.25 1.98 -15.02
N LEU A 67 1.02 1.60 -14.88
CA LEU A 67 2.10 2.40 -15.45
C LEU A 67 1.97 2.54 -16.97
N THR A 68 1.63 1.44 -17.63
CA THR A 68 1.39 1.47 -19.07
C THR A 68 0.25 2.42 -19.41
N SER A 69 -0.85 2.30 -18.70
CA SER A 69 -2.03 3.13 -18.91
C SER A 69 -1.72 4.61 -18.70
N LEU A 70 -1.02 4.94 -17.64
CA LEU A 70 -0.68 6.32 -17.31
C LEU A 70 0.29 6.92 -18.34
N SER A 71 1.20 6.11 -18.86
CA SER A 71 2.12 6.58 -19.90
C SER A 71 1.41 6.90 -21.19
N GLN A 72 0.38 6.14 -21.52
CA GLN A 72 -0.38 6.34 -22.75
C GLN A 72 -1.40 7.48 -22.63
N GLY A 73 -1.93 7.68 -21.42
CA GLY A 73 -2.97 8.66 -21.19
C GLY A 73 -2.45 10.07 -20.96
N GLN A 74 -1.17 10.25 -20.94
CA GLN A 74 -0.54 11.54 -20.78
C GLN A 74 0.30 11.85 -22.00
#